data_a706648df6984fddc2565ae4c14176bc
#
_entry.id   a706648df6984fddc2565ae4c14176bc
#
_cell.length_a   1.000
_cell.length_b   1.000
_cell.length_c   1.000
_cell.angle_alpha   90.00
_cell.angle_beta   90.00
_cell.angle_gamma   90.00
#
_symmetry.space_group_name_H-M   'P 1'
#
loop_
_entity.id
_entity.type
_entity.pdbx_description
1 polymer ?
#
loop_
_entity_poly.entity_id
_entity_poly.type
_entity_poly.pdbx_seq_one_letter_code
_entity_poly.pdbx_strand_id
1 'polypeptide(L)'
;MDVIVFFPTNNDGKFLRYKTAIEKTGMQYKRFFTKADGSKIKLDVKEDGKTSQENAHKKAKAFYDEYKQYLPNTTFFIMTTDEELFIDGLAPDKQPGKFVRRFGGEDSGRATDDEMIARYTGFVNSMGGIANAKWKYSMTLYDGKEFRDLSWDEAVLFSGTPHTPIAKGYPLNSITIVSQNGDKNVMLSELSPEQQDEYFSKYTSKVAEFIYEGIEADLDEPYIE
;
A
#
# COMPACT_ATOMS: atom_id res chain seq x y z
N MET A 1 -27.44 -6.90 4.78
CA MET A 1 -26.79 -7.76 3.75
C MET A 1 -25.35 -8.00 4.23
N ASP A 2 -24.89 -9.25 4.25
CA ASP A 2 -23.53 -9.54 4.72
C ASP A 2 -22.53 -9.25 3.59
N VAL A 3 -21.95 -8.07 3.62
CA VAL A 3 -20.90 -7.65 2.68
C VAL A 3 -19.54 -7.99 3.27
N ILE A 4 -18.66 -8.55 2.45
CA ILE A 4 -17.30 -8.90 2.84
C ILE A 4 -16.30 -8.09 2.02
N VAL A 5 -15.37 -7.40 2.69
CA VAL A 5 -14.23 -6.76 2.06
C VAL A 5 -13.02 -7.68 2.13
N PHE A 6 -12.46 -8.07 1.00
CA PHE A 6 -11.18 -8.77 0.94
C PHE A 6 -10.06 -7.77 0.65
N PHE A 7 -8.98 -7.85 1.44
CA PHE A 7 -7.77 -7.09 1.19
C PHE A 7 -6.58 -8.03 0.94
N PRO A 8 -6.50 -8.64 -0.26
CA PRO A 8 -5.50 -9.66 -0.58
C PRO A 8 -4.12 -9.03 -0.81
N THR A 9 -3.32 -9.00 0.22
CA THR A 9 -1.93 -8.52 0.15
C THR A 9 -0.98 -9.49 0.84
N ASN A 10 0.15 -9.79 0.20
CA ASN A 10 1.24 -10.57 0.80
C ASN A 10 2.15 -9.71 1.69
N ASN A 11 1.97 -8.39 1.69
CA ASN A 11 2.72 -7.46 2.52
C ASN A 11 2.01 -7.26 3.86
N ASP A 12 2.61 -7.77 4.95
CA ASP A 12 2.02 -7.71 6.29
C ASP A 12 1.80 -6.28 6.77
N GLY A 13 2.69 -5.39 6.48
CA GLY A 13 2.51 -4.04 6.92
C GLY A 13 1.51 -3.23 6.08
N LYS A 14 1.40 -3.47 4.77
CA LYS A 14 0.25 -2.92 4.04
C LYS A 14 -1.04 -3.37 4.69
N PHE A 15 -1.13 -4.65 5.04
CA PHE A 15 -2.31 -5.17 5.74
C PHE A 15 -2.53 -4.46 7.07
N LEU A 16 -1.53 -4.35 7.91
CA LEU A 16 -1.63 -3.69 9.21
C LEU A 16 -1.97 -2.20 9.08
N ARG A 17 -1.34 -1.50 8.14
CA ARG A 17 -1.59 -0.06 7.88
C ARG A 17 -3.06 0.23 7.57
N TYR A 18 -3.72 -0.60 6.76
CA TYR A 18 -5.11 -0.35 6.33
C TYR A 18 -6.15 -1.12 7.13
N LYS A 19 -5.74 -2.13 7.93
CA LYS A 19 -6.64 -2.92 8.76
C LYS A 19 -7.52 -2.04 9.66
N THR A 20 -6.92 -1.08 10.37
CA THR A 20 -7.65 -0.18 11.27
C THR A 20 -8.68 0.67 10.52
N ALA A 21 -8.40 1.08 9.27
CA ALA A 21 -9.37 1.80 8.45
C ALA A 21 -10.56 0.92 8.08
N ILE A 22 -10.31 -0.33 7.70
CA ILE A 22 -11.40 -1.28 7.37
C ILE A 22 -12.23 -1.58 8.62
N GLU A 23 -11.59 -1.79 9.78
CA GLU A 23 -12.26 -2.04 11.04
C GLU A 23 -13.18 -0.88 11.47
N LYS A 24 -12.80 0.36 11.20
CA LYS A 24 -13.62 1.55 11.48
C LYS A 24 -14.93 1.59 10.68
N THR A 25 -15.00 0.92 9.55
CA THR A 25 -16.26 0.84 8.76
C THR A 25 -17.29 -0.07 9.40
N GLY A 26 -16.90 -0.92 10.35
CA GLY A 26 -17.78 -1.96 10.93
C GLY A 26 -18.08 -3.13 10.00
N MET A 27 -17.54 -3.13 8.79
CA MET A 27 -17.76 -4.18 7.79
C MET A 27 -16.98 -5.44 8.09
N GLN A 28 -17.50 -6.58 7.66
CA GLN A 28 -16.73 -7.82 7.69
C GLN A 28 -15.55 -7.72 6.72
N TYR A 29 -14.36 -8.12 7.15
CA TYR A 29 -13.22 -8.15 6.25
C TYR A 29 -12.38 -9.42 6.40
N LYS A 30 -11.69 -9.78 5.34
CA LYS A 30 -10.73 -10.89 5.32
C LYS A 30 -9.51 -10.50 4.50
N ARG A 31 -8.33 -10.94 4.94
CA ARG A 31 -7.11 -10.73 4.16
C ARG A 31 -7.09 -11.57 2.88
N PHE A 32 -7.48 -12.85 2.98
CA PHE A 32 -7.55 -13.77 1.86
C PHE A 32 -8.80 -14.63 1.95
N PHE A 33 -9.29 -15.08 0.80
CA PHE A 33 -10.24 -16.17 0.79
C PHE A 33 -9.58 -17.47 1.26
N THR A 34 -10.27 -18.21 2.13
CA THR A 34 -9.82 -19.49 2.66
C THR A 34 -10.75 -20.60 2.14
N LYS A 35 -10.18 -21.58 1.44
CA LYS A 35 -10.91 -22.73 0.94
C LYS A 35 -11.37 -23.66 2.07
N ALA A 36 -12.23 -24.63 1.75
CA ALA A 36 -12.73 -25.60 2.73
C ALA A 36 -11.63 -26.48 3.36
N ASP A 37 -10.52 -26.69 2.66
CA ASP A 37 -9.34 -27.40 3.16
C ASP A 37 -8.41 -26.53 4.03
N GLY A 38 -8.78 -25.29 4.30
CA GLY A 38 -7.99 -24.33 5.08
C GLY A 38 -6.90 -23.59 4.30
N SER A 39 -6.68 -23.92 3.02
CA SER A 39 -5.71 -23.23 2.18
C SER A 39 -6.20 -21.83 1.81
N LYS A 40 -5.25 -20.87 1.72
CA LYS A 40 -5.54 -19.49 1.32
C LYS A 40 -5.22 -19.28 -0.14
N ILE A 41 -6.14 -18.65 -0.88
CA ILE A 41 -5.89 -18.27 -2.27
C ILE A 41 -5.04 -17.01 -2.28
N LYS A 42 -3.83 -17.15 -2.81
CA LYS A 42 -2.86 -16.08 -3.02
C LYS A 42 -2.48 -16.07 -4.49
N LEU A 43 -2.58 -14.91 -5.13
CA LEU A 43 -2.22 -14.76 -6.54
C LEU A 43 -0.92 -13.95 -6.64
N ASP A 44 -0.07 -14.33 -7.58
CA ASP A 44 1.05 -13.50 -8.03
C ASP A 44 0.61 -12.79 -9.32
N VAL A 45 0.10 -11.59 -9.15
CA VAL A 45 -0.43 -10.79 -10.25
C VAL A 45 0.69 -9.95 -10.83
N LYS A 46 0.86 -10.01 -12.16
CA LYS A 46 1.86 -9.23 -12.87
C LYS A 46 1.54 -7.73 -12.76
N GLU A 47 2.49 -6.96 -12.21
CA GLU A 47 2.38 -5.51 -11.95
C GLU A 47 2.95 -4.70 -13.13
N ASP A 48 2.51 -5.00 -14.39
CA ASP A 48 2.98 -4.36 -15.61
C ASP A 48 2.14 -3.12 -16.05
N GLY A 49 1.27 -2.63 -15.19
CA GLY A 49 0.55 -1.38 -15.38
C GLY A 49 1.52 -0.19 -15.48
N LYS A 50 1.14 0.86 -16.21
CA LYS A 50 1.94 2.09 -16.35
C LYS A 50 2.02 2.87 -15.04
N THR A 51 0.98 2.77 -14.21
CA THR A 51 0.83 3.47 -12.93
C THR A 51 0.52 2.50 -11.80
N SER A 52 0.71 2.95 -10.55
CA SER A 52 0.26 2.21 -9.36
C SER A 52 -1.25 1.97 -9.38
N GLN A 53 -2.04 2.90 -9.92
CA GLN A 53 -3.49 2.72 -10.03
C GLN A 53 -3.84 1.57 -10.99
N GLU A 54 -3.21 1.49 -12.15
CA GLU A 54 -3.41 0.37 -13.08
C GLU A 54 -3.01 -0.98 -12.46
N ASN A 55 -1.94 -1.00 -11.67
CA ASN A 55 -1.55 -2.21 -10.94
C ASN A 55 -2.55 -2.59 -9.86
N ALA A 56 -3.12 -1.60 -9.15
CA ALA A 56 -4.19 -1.84 -8.19
C ALA A 56 -5.43 -2.46 -8.88
N HIS A 57 -5.86 -1.92 -10.03
CA HIS A 57 -6.96 -2.49 -10.84
C HIS A 57 -6.69 -3.94 -11.25
N LYS A 58 -5.50 -4.22 -11.80
CA LYS A 58 -5.13 -5.58 -12.22
C LYS A 58 -5.20 -6.57 -11.06
N LYS A 59 -4.67 -6.18 -9.90
CA LYS A 59 -4.75 -7.00 -8.69
C LYS A 59 -6.21 -7.21 -8.26
N ALA A 60 -7.00 -6.16 -8.16
CA ALA A 60 -8.39 -6.24 -7.74
C ALA A 60 -9.21 -7.16 -8.64
N LYS A 61 -9.10 -6.98 -9.96
CA LYS A 61 -9.80 -7.81 -10.94
C LYS A 61 -9.38 -9.28 -10.84
N ALA A 62 -8.08 -9.58 -10.79
CA ALA A 62 -7.58 -10.95 -10.72
C ALA A 62 -8.08 -11.69 -9.47
N PHE A 63 -8.05 -11.04 -8.30
CA PHE A 63 -8.57 -11.63 -7.06
C PHE A 63 -10.10 -11.78 -7.09
N TYR A 64 -10.82 -10.82 -7.67
CA TYR A 64 -12.27 -10.91 -7.79
C TYR A 64 -12.68 -12.09 -8.66
N ASP A 65 -12.10 -12.21 -9.87
CA ASP A 65 -12.39 -13.29 -10.81
C ASP A 65 -12.11 -14.67 -10.21
N GLU A 66 -11.04 -14.78 -9.41
CA GLU A 66 -10.71 -16.03 -8.71
C GLU A 66 -11.69 -16.31 -7.56
N TYR A 67 -11.99 -15.32 -6.70
CA TYR A 67 -12.84 -15.54 -5.52
C TYR A 67 -14.31 -15.76 -5.91
N LYS A 68 -14.79 -15.16 -7.00
CA LYS A 68 -16.15 -15.30 -7.50
C LYS A 68 -16.55 -16.75 -7.77
N GLN A 69 -15.58 -17.60 -8.15
CA GLN A 69 -15.79 -19.01 -8.39
C GLN A 69 -16.24 -19.77 -7.12
N TYR A 70 -15.82 -19.30 -5.96
CA TYR A 70 -16.14 -19.89 -4.64
C TYR A 70 -17.27 -19.17 -3.92
N LEU A 71 -17.62 -17.96 -4.35
CA LEU A 71 -18.60 -17.08 -3.72
C LEU A 71 -19.68 -16.61 -4.73
N PRO A 72 -20.37 -17.53 -5.45
CA PRO A 72 -21.23 -17.15 -6.57
C PRO A 72 -22.44 -16.28 -6.16
N ASN A 73 -22.90 -16.42 -4.91
CA ASN A 73 -24.08 -15.74 -4.38
C ASN A 73 -23.77 -14.79 -3.22
N THR A 74 -22.52 -14.37 -3.08
CA THR A 74 -22.09 -13.49 -2.00
C THR A 74 -21.71 -12.14 -2.58
N THR A 75 -22.21 -11.06 -1.98
CA THR A 75 -21.71 -9.71 -2.28
C THR A 75 -20.39 -9.49 -1.58
N PHE A 76 -19.35 -9.22 -2.33
CA PHE A 76 -18.03 -8.93 -1.78
C PHE A 76 -17.27 -7.93 -2.64
N PHE A 77 -16.35 -7.26 -2.01
CA PHE A 77 -15.46 -6.29 -2.63
C PHE A 77 -14.02 -6.72 -2.49
N ILE A 78 -13.22 -6.41 -3.49
CA ILE A 78 -11.76 -6.55 -3.41
C ILE A 78 -11.16 -5.16 -3.26
N MET A 79 -10.48 -4.91 -2.16
CA MET A 79 -9.64 -3.74 -1.95
C MET A 79 -8.19 -4.10 -2.28
N THR A 80 -7.54 -3.31 -3.11
CA THR A 80 -6.11 -3.44 -3.39
C THR A 80 -5.41 -2.09 -3.35
N THR A 81 -4.10 -2.12 -3.15
CA THR A 81 -3.27 -0.90 -3.14
C THR A 81 -1.99 -1.12 -3.93
N ASP A 82 -1.47 -0.02 -4.48
CA ASP A 82 -0.12 0.06 -4.97
C ASP A 82 0.49 1.44 -4.69
N GLU A 83 1.81 1.57 -4.80
CA GLU A 83 2.54 2.78 -4.38
C GLU A 83 3.63 3.13 -5.38
N GLU A 84 3.83 4.43 -5.57
CA GLU A 84 4.96 4.99 -6.32
C GLU A 84 5.78 5.90 -5.40
N LEU A 85 7.09 5.95 -5.63
CA LEU A 85 7.99 6.83 -4.91
C LEU A 85 8.73 7.75 -5.88
N PHE A 86 8.75 9.02 -5.56
CA PHE A 86 9.51 10.05 -6.27
C PHE A 86 10.44 10.76 -5.29
N ILE A 87 11.67 11.03 -5.70
CA ILE A 87 12.69 11.70 -4.88
C ILE A 87 13.09 12.98 -5.61
N ASP A 88 12.95 14.13 -4.95
CA ASP A 88 13.32 15.41 -5.53
C ASP A 88 14.81 15.44 -5.85
N GLY A 89 15.16 16.01 -6.99
CA GLY A 89 16.54 16.10 -7.46
C GLY A 89 17.06 14.88 -8.23
N LEU A 90 16.35 13.76 -8.24
CA LEU A 90 16.70 12.65 -9.14
C LEU A 90 16.22 12.92 -10.57
N ALA A 91 17.05 12.56 -11.55
CA ALA A 91 16.67 12.60 -12.95
C ALA A 91 15.45 11.68 -13.22
N PRO A 92 14.58 12.00 -14.20
CA PRO A 92 13.36 11.22 -14.45
C PRO A 92 13.60 9.72 -14.69
N ASP A 93 14.69 9.37 -15.36
CA ASP A 93 15.09 7.99 -15.65
C ASP A 93 15.66 7.24 -14.44
N LYS A 94 15.95 7.95 -13.34
CA LYS A 94 16.46 7.40 -12.07
C LYS A 94 15.38 7.33 -10.98
N GLN A 95 14.19 7.88 -11.26
CA GLN A 95 13.11 7.85 -10.29
C GLN A 95 12.66 6.41 -10.01
N PRO A 96 12.42 6.06 -8.73
CA PRO A 96 11.91 4.74 -8.38
C PRO A 96 10.55 4.44 -9.03
N GLY A 97 9.65 5.43 -9.06
CA GLY A 97 8.28 5.25 -9.52
C GLY A 97 7.62 4.07 -8.82
N LYS A 98 6.99 3.17 -9.59
CA LYS A 98 6.39 1.93 -9.08
C LYS A 98 7.42 0.83 -8.74
N PHE A 99 8.68 0.99 -9.13
CA PHE A 99 9.72 -0.02 -8.97
C PHE A 99 10.56 0.17 -7.70
N VAL A 100 9.93 0.55 -6.60
CA VAL A 100 10.61 0.84 -5.33
C VAL A 100 11.54 -0.30 -4.88
N ARG A 101 11.15 -1.56 -5.09
CA ARG A 101 11.95 -2.76 -4.77
C ARG A 101 12.49 -3.50 -5.99
N ARG A 102 12.30 -2.99 -7.20
CA ARG A 102 12.69 -3.66 -8.45
C ARG A 102 13.58 -2.73 -9.27
N PHE A 103 14.83 -2.58 -8.88
CA PHE A 103 15.75 -1.56 -9.39
C PHE A 103 16.06 -1.66 -10.89
N GLY A 104 15.84 -2.80 -11.50
CA GLY A 104 15.99 -3.02 -12.93
C GLY A 104 14.66 -3.04 -13.70
N GLY A 105 13.58 -2.61 -13.08
CA GLY A 105 12.25 -2.65 -13.68
C GLY A 105 11.48 -3.93 -13.35
N GLU A 106 10.45 -4.20 -14.12
CA GLU A 106 9.46 -5.24 -13.83
C GLU A 106 10.05 -6.66 -13.77
N ASP A 107 10.94 -6.99 -14.69
CA ASP A 107 11.55 -8.32 -14.82
C ASP A 107 12.73 -8.53 -13.86
N SER A 108 13.08 -7.53 -13.05
CA SER A 108 14.14 -7.66 -12.05
C SER A 108 13.63 -8.31 -10.77
N GLY A 109 14.51 -9.03 -10.08
CA GLY A 109 14.23 -9.55 -8.74
C GLY A 109 13.89 -8.43 -7.73
N ARG A 110 13.22 -8.79 -6.64
CA ARG A 110 12.96 -7.85 -5.54
C ARG A 110 14.24 -7.66 -4.73
N ALA A 111 14.62 -6.41 -4.51
CA ALA A 111 15.74 -6.05 -3.66
C ALA A 111 15.49 -6.46 -2.20
N THR A 112 16.54 -6.90 -1.54
CA THR A 112 16.58 -7.11 -0.08
C THR A 112 16.45 -5.77 0.65
N ASP A 113 16.19 -5.83 1.97
CA ASP A 113 16.11 -4.62 2.79
C ASP A 113 17.45 -3.86 2.80
N ASP A 114 18.58 -4.59 2.86
CA ASP A 114 19.92 -4.00 2.84
C ASP A 114 20.26 -3.34 1.49
N GLU A 115 19.92 -3.98 0.37
CA GLU A 115 20.10 -3.40 -0.97
C GLU A 115 19.24 -2.14 -1.14
N MET A 116 18.03 -2.13 -0.59
CA MET A 116 17.20 -0.93 -0.59
C MET A 116 17.84 0.20 0.20
N ILE A 117 18.27 -0.05 1.43
CA ILE A 117 18.93 0.96 2.25
C ILE A 117 20.19 1.49 1.55
N ALA A 118 21.06 0.63 1.05
CA ALA A 118 22.26 1.04 0.35
C ALA A 118 21.95 1.95 -0.86
N ARG A 119 20.93 1.59 -1.66
CA ARG A 119 20.55 2.38 -2.82
C ARG A 119 19.96 3.74 -2.44
N TYR A 120 18.97 3.75 -1.55
CA TYR A 120 18.26 4.99 -1.23
C TYR A 120 19.12 5.96 -0.40
N THR A 121 19.91 5.48 0.55
CA THR A 121 20.88 6.33 1.25
C THR A 121 21.96 6.86 0.31
N GLY A 122 22.37 6.05 -0.69
CA GLY A 122 23.28 6.51 -1.74
C GLY A 122 22.71 7.68 -2.54
N PHE A 123 21.44 7.62 -2.94
CA PHE A 123 20.75 8.74 -3.60
C PHE A 123 20.72 9.98 -2.70
N VAL A 124 20.24 9.82 -1.46
CA VAL A 124 20.11 10.93 -0.51
C VAL A 124 21.46 11.57 -0.19
N ASN A 125 22.52 10.77 0.00
CA ASN A 125 23.87 11.27 0.25
C ASN A 125 24.46 12.03 -0.95
N SER A 126 24.13 11.61 -2.17
CA SER A 126 24.55 12.35 -3.37
C SER A 126 23.89 13.75 -3.49
N MET A 127 22.82 13.97 -2.74
CA MET A 127 22.07 15.23 -2.69
C MET A 127 22.30 16.02 -1.39
N GLY A 128 23.34 15.69 -0.61
CA GLY A 128 23.68 16.44 0.60
C GLY A 128 23.18 15.83 1.92
N GLY A 129 22.74 14.57 1.91
CA GLY A 129 22.43 13.82 3.13
C GLY A 129 20.96 13.92 3.61
N ILE A 130 20.18 14.82 3.02
CA ILE A 130 18.72 14.93 3.24
C ILE A 130 18.05 15.20 1.88
N ALA A 131 16.94 14.53 1.61
CA ALA A 131 16.18 14.73 0.37
C ALA A 131 14.68 14.73 0.63
N ASN A 132 13.97 15.66 -0.02
CA ASN A 132 12.52 15.56 -0.12
C ASN A 132 12.14 14.40 -1.03
N ALA A 133 11.10 13.69 -0.63
CA ALA A 133 10.51 12.64 -1.43
C ALA A 133 8.98 12.67 -1.30
N LYS A 134 8.33 11.97 -2.22
CA LYS A 134 6.88 11.91 -2.26
C LYS A 134 6.44 10.49 -2.57
N TRP A 135 5.66 9.92 -1.67
CA TRP A 135 4.87 8.74 -1.95
C TRP A 135 3.58 9.13 -2.65
N LYS A 136 3.23 8.39 -3.69
CA LYS A 136 1.90 8.40 -4.27
C LYS A 136 1.25 7.05 -3.99
N TYR A 137 0.16 7.09 -3.26
CA TYR A 137 -0.63 5.92 -2.93
C TYR A 137 -1.82 5.81 -3.88
N SER A 138 -2.08 4.60 -4.33
CA SER A 138 -3.26 4.27 -5.13
C SER A 138 -3.99 3.11 -4.46
N MET A 139 -5.28 3.28 -4.28
CA MET A 139 -6.18 2.29 -3.71
C MET A 139 -7.36 2.10 -4.65
N THR A 140 -7.83 0.88 -4.77
CA THR A 140 -9.00 0.52 -5.54
C THR A 140 -9.91 -0.37 -4.70
N LEU A 141 -11.21 -0.12 -4.80
CA LEU A 141 -12.29 -1.00 -4.37
C LEU A 141 -13.02 -1.48 -5.62
N TYR A 142 -13.23 -2.81 -5.74
CA TYR A 142 -13.80 -3.44 -6.92
C TYR A 142 -14.89 -4.43 -6.54
N ASP A 143 -16.07 -4.30 -7.11
CA ASP A 143 -17.27 -5.12 -6.87
C ASP A 143 -17.52 -6.19 -7.95
N GLY A 144 -16.65 -6.23 -8.96
CA GLY A 144 -16.80 -7.10 -10.13
C GLY A 144 -17.41 -6.39 -11.35
N LYS A 145 -17.86 -5.16 -11.20
CA LYS A 145 -18.41 -4.33 -12.29
C LYS A 145 -17.60 -3.05 -12.44
N GLU A 146 -17.42 -2.30 -11.34
CA GLU A 146 -16.80 -0.99 -11.34
C GLU A 146 -15.60 -0.91 -10.41
N PHE A 147 -14.60 -0.11 -10.82
CA PHE A 147 -13.49 0.29 -9.99
C PHE A 147 -13.83 1.64 -9.34
N ARG A 148 -13.73 1.71 -8.03
CA ARG A 148 -13.71 2.96 -7.28
C ARG A 148 -12.31 3.20 -6.79
N ASP A 149 -11.81 4.41 -6.98
CA ASP A 149 -10.42 4.73 -6.80
C ASP A 149 -10.23 5.85 -5.77
N LEU A 150 -9.22 5.67 -4.94
CA LEU A 150 -8.70 6.70 -4.04
C LEU A 150 -7.20 6.82 -4.27
N SER A 151 -6.74 8.04 -4.49
CA SER A 151 -5.30 8.32 -4.53
C SER A 151 -4.95 9.54 -3.68
N TRP A 152 -3.73 9.53 -3.14
CA TRP A 152 -3.20 10.68 -2.42
C TRP A 152 -1.68 10.67 -2.45
N ASP A 153 -1.12 11.86 -2.29
CA ASP A 153 0.31 12.06 -2.17
C ASP A 153 0.69 12.29 -0.71
N GLU A 154 1.85 11.78 -0.30
CA GLU A 154 2.46 12.04 0.99
C GLU A 154 3.88 12.54 0.79
N ALA A 155 4.13 13.79 1.20
CA ALA A 155 5.48 14.32 1.26
C ALA A 155 6.21 13.72 2.47
N VAL A 156 7.45 13.28 2.23
CA VAL A 156 8.34 12.72 3.26
C VAL A 156 9.73 13.30 3.09
N LEU A 157 10.52 13.24 4.17
CA LEU A 157 11.91 13.64 4.17
C LEU A 157 12.78 12.42 4.44
N PHE A 158 13.76 12.16 3.58
CA PHE A 158 14.67 11.04 3.73
C PHE A 158 16.04 11.49 4.22
N SER A 159 16.62 10.69 5.11
CA SER A 159 17.99 10.81 5.61
C SER A 159 18.93 9.90 4.83
N GLY A 160 20.15 10.40 4.54
CA GLY A 160 21.24 9.59 4.04
C GLY A 160 21.88 8.68 5.10
N THR A 161 21.50 8.83 6.37
CA THR A 161 21.94 7.98 7.50
C THR A 161 20.74 7.23 8.04
N PRO A 162 20.70 5.89 7.95
CA PRO A 162 19.58 5.12 8.43
C PRO A 162 19.64 4.93 9.95
N HIS A 163 18.48 4.82 10.58
CA HIS A 163 18.37 4.26 11.93
C HIS A 163 18.63 2.74 11.91
N THR A 164 19.26 2.22 12.93
CA THR A 164 19.56 0.78 13.10
C THR A 164 18.97 0.25 14.41
N PRO A 165 18.42 -0.99 14.42
CA PRO A 165 18.36 -1.95 13.31
C PRO A 165 17.40 -1.51 12.20
N ILE A 166 17.67 -1.95 10.97
CA ILE A 166 16.81 -1.65 9.83
C ILE A 166 15.40 -2.27 10.02
N ALA A 167 14.37 -1.51 9.76
CA ALA A 167 13.00 -1.96 9.85
C ALA A 167 12.72 -3.08 8.85
N LYS A 168 12.60 -4.31 9.35
CA LYS A 168 12.41 -5.50 8.51
C LYS A 168 11.14 -5.41 7.67
N GLY A 169 11.28 -5.58 6.36
CA GLY A 169 10.18 -5.49 5.40
C GLY A 169 9.79 -4.06 5.01
N TYR A 170 10.22 -3.05 5.78
CA TYR A 170 10.01 -1.61 5.57
C TYR A 170 11.30 -0.81 5.73
N PRO A 171 12.34 -1.13 4.97
CA PRO A 171 13.64 -0.51 5.18
C PRO A 171 13.60 1.01 5.08
N LEU A 172 12.74 1.58 4.20
CA LEU A 172 12.65 3.03 4.04
C LEU A 172 12.08 3.75 5.27
N ASN A 173 11.40 3.06 6.19
CA ASN A 173 11.03 3.65 7.48
C ASN A 173 12.26 4.02 8.31
N SER A 174 13.39 3.34 8.09
CA SER A 174 14.66 3.62 8.78
C SER A 174 15.39 4.84 8.26
N ILE A 175 14.93 5.41 7.14
CA ILE A 175 15.44 6.67 6.58
C ILE A 175 14.36 7.77 6.48
N THR A 176 13.11 7.46 6.79
CA THR A 176 12.02 8.45 6.79
C THR A 176 12.07 9.28 8.07
N ILE A 177 12.36 10.55 7.94
CA ILE A 177 12.39 11.51 9.05
C ILE A 177 10.96 11.92 9.39
N VAL A 178 10.56 11.73 10.64
CA VAL A 178 9.22 12.12 11.15
C VAL A 178 9.27 13.35 12.05
N SER A 179 10.41 13.63 12.66
CA SER A 179 10.63 14.85 13.41
C SER A 179 12.12 15.19 13.47
N GLN A 180 12.40 16.47 13.74
CA GLN A 180 13.75 16.98 13.99
C GLN A 180 13.81 17.54 15.40
N ASN A 181 14.75 17.10 16.21
CA ASN A 181 14.97 17.59 17.57
C ASN A 181 16.40 18.13 17.66
N GLY A 182 16.57 19.42 17.40
CA GLY A 182 17.87 20.03 17.20
C GLY A 182 18.56 19.41 15.97
N ASP A 183 19.78 18.92 16.15
CA ASP A 183 20.57 18.26 15.09
C ASP A 183 20.22 16.79 14.91
N LYS A 184 19.31 16.25 15.73
CA LYS A 184 18.92 14.84 15.66
C LYS A 184 17.64 14.64 14.87
N ASN A 185 17.71 13.83 13.83
CA ASN A 185 16.55 13.33 13.12
C ASN A 185 15.97 12.11 13.84
N VAL A 186 14.65 12.06 13.99
CA VAL A 186 13.91 10.88 14.47
C VAL A 186 13.31 10.18 13.28
N MET A 187 13.63 8.89 13.11
CA MET A 187 13.14 8.10 11.98
C MET A 187 11.82 7.42 12.31
N LEU A 188 11.00 7.17 11.30
CA LEU A 188 9.72 6.47 11.47
C LEU A 188 9.89 5.10 12.15
N SER A 189 11.00 4.40 11.90
CA SER A 189 11.31 3.13 12.55
C SER A 189 11.71 3.24 14.03
N GLU A 190 11.98 4.45 14.56
CA GLU A 190 12.26 4.68 15.97
C GLU A 190 10.97 4.83 16.81
N LEU A 191 9.85 5.08 16.14
CA LEU A 191 8.56 5.26 16.80
C LEU A 191 8.05 3.95 17.40
N SER A 192 7.39 4.02 18.57
CA SER A 192 6.65 2.88 19.11
C SER A 192 5.50 2.46 18.17
N PRO A 193 4.97 1.24 18.28
CA PRO A 193 3.81 0.83 17.51
C PRO A 193 2.64 1.83 17.60
N GLU A 194 2.34 2.35 18.80
CA GLU A 194 1.27 3.31 19.02
C GLU A 194 1.55 4.64 18.33
N GLN A 195 2.79 5.11 18.36
CA GLN A 195 3.20 6.33 17.64
C GLN A 195 3.18 6.14 16.12
N GLN A 196 3.52 4.94 15.62
CA GLN A 196 3.37 4.63 14.20
C GLN A 196 1.90 4.60 13.79
N ASP A 197 1.01 4.03 14.60
CA ASP A 197 -0.44 4.05 14.39
C ASP A 197 -0.96 5.49 14.36
N GLU A 198 -0.51 6.34 15.28
CA GLU A 198 -0.83 7.78 15.27
C GLU A 198 -0.32 8.47 13.99
N TYR A 199 0.93 8.21 13.60
CA TYR A 199 1.51 8.75 12.36
C TYR A 199 0.67 8.40 11.12
N PHE A 200 0.19 7.15 11.03
CA PHE A 200 -0.65 6.69 9.93
C PHE A 200 -2.15 7.03 10.08
N SER A 201 -2.59 7.49 11.26
CA SER A 201 -4.01 7.78 11.53
C SER A 201 -4.59 8.85 10.62
N LYS A 202 -3.75 9.77 10.13
CA LYS A 202 -4.11 10.81 9.15
C LYS A 202 -4.77 10.28 7.88
N TYR A 203 -4.50 9.01 7.53
CA TYR A 203 -5.13 8.35 6.36
C TYR A 203 -6.30 7.46 6.74
N THR A 204 -6.35 7.00 7.98
CA THR A 204 -7.33 6.00 8.44
C THR A 204 -8.76 6.46 8.21
N SER A 205 -9.08 7.71 8.54
CA SER A 205 -10.43 8.25 8.36
C SER A 205 -10.80 8.38 6.88
N LYS A 206 -9.88 8.93 6.07
CA LYS A 206 -10.08 9.06 4.61
C LYS A 206 -10.30 7.72 3.92
N VAL A 207 -9.51 6.70 4.30
CA VAL A 207 -9.65 5.35 3.74
C VAL A 207 -10.93 4.69 4.23
N ALA A 208 -11.31 4.86 5.50
CA ALA A 208 -12.55 4.32 6.03
C ALA A 208 -13.78 4.93 5.33
N GLU A 209 -13.80 6.24 5.13
CA GLU A 209 -14.85 6.97 4.41
C GLU A 209 -14.96 6.46 2.96
N PHE A 210 -13.84 6.36 2.26
CA PHE A 210 -13.79 5.83 0.89
C PHE A 210 -14.37 4.41 0.79
N ILE A 211 -14.01 3.51 1.73
CA ILE A 211 -14.53 2.14 1.75
C ILE A 211 -16.04 2.15 2.02
N TYR A 212 -16.46 2.95 3.00
CA TYR A 212 -17.85 3.03 3.41
C TYR A 212 -18.74 3.57 2.29
N GLU A 213 -18.40 4.72 1.73
CA GLU A 213 -19.14 5.35 0.62
C GLU A 213 -19.15 4.47 -0.64
N GLY A 214 -18.00 3.84 -0.95
CA GLY A 214 -17.88 2.97 -2.11
C GLY A 214 -18.75 1.71 -2.02
N ILE A 215 -19.07 1.23 -0.82
CA ILE A 215 -19.92 0.06 -0.61
C ILE A 215 -21.40 0.47 -0.50
N GLU A 216 -21.70 1.57 0.20
CA GLU A 216 -23.11 2.05 0.31
C GLU A 216 -23.68 2.43 -1.05
N ALA A 217 -22.90 3.05 -1.93
CA ALA A 217 -23.37 3.40 -3.26
C ALA A 217 -23.88 2.19 -4.07
N ASP A 218 -23.30 1.00 -3.86
CA ASP A 218 -23.76 -0.23 -4.52
C ASP A 218 -25.00 -0.85 -3.87
N LEU A 219 -25.21 -0.59 -2.59
CA LEU A 219 -26.35 -1.14 -1.85
C LEU A 219 -27.63 -0.33 -2.10
N ASP A 220 -27.50 0.94 -2.48
CA ASP A 220 -28.60 1.85 -2.76
C ASP A 220 -29.08 1.80 -4.22
N GLU A 221 -28.34 1.14 -5.13
CA GLU A 221 -28.83 0.93 -6.50
C GLU A 221 -29.95 -0.12 -6.48
N PRO A 222 -31.18 0.24 -6.91
CA PRO A 222 -32.26 -0.73 -7.03
C PRO A 222 -31.86 -1.79 -8.07
N TYR A 223 -31.89 -3.06 -7.68
CA TYR A 223 -31.78 -4.18 -8.62
C TYR A 223 -32.86 -3.99 -9.70
N ILE A 224 -32.44 -3.54 -10.88
CA ILE A 224 -33.31 -3.58 -12.07
C ILE A 224 -33.16 -5.01 -12.58
N GLU A 225 -34.21 -5.82 -12.32
CA GLU A 225 -34.39 -7.17 -12.88
C GLU A 225 -34.55 -7.14 -14.41
#